data_3413bc2c4d941a0a342a19062d6e8232
#
_entry.id   3413bc2c4d941a0a342a19062d6e8232
#
_cell.length_a   1.000
_cell.length_b   1.000
_cell.length_c   1.000
_cell.angle_alpha   90.00
_cell.angle_beta   90.00
_cell.angle_gamma   90.00
#
_symmetry.space_group_name_H-M   'P 1'
#
loop_
_entity.id
_entity.type
_entity.pdbx_description
1 polymer ?
#
loop_
_entity_poly.entity_id
_entity_poly.type
_entity_poly.pdbx_seq_one_letter_code
_entity_poly.pdbx_strand_id
1 'polypeptide(L)'
;MFRRLNDAQIQYRAARGSGDKRGLLVVSSGGIGDSILFSLMIERFITLVGDDDPVTLVVRSESLGVGFLFPSRVNLIGVDYRRFIRDGAYKRQVCAELRALNVQIAISSDHLRLPTVDDVMVMATGAAQKFALRPRTWPKHDRALAQHEAWYT
;
A
#
# COMPACT_ATOMS: atom_id res chain seq x y z
N MET A 1 -3.74 -16.82 -9.64
CA MET A 1 -2.84 -17.40 -8.62
C MET A 1 -2.31 -16.25 -7.78
N PHE A 2 -2.94 -16.00 -6.62
CA PHE A 2 -2.60 -14.86 -5.76
C PHE A 2 -1.38 -15.27 -4.92
N ARG A 3 -0.24 -14.65 -5.20
CA ARG A 3 0.97 -14.89 -4.41
C ARG A 3 0.89 -14.06 -3.13
N ARG A 4 0.78 -14.74 -1.99
CA ARG A 4 1.41 -14.19 -0.80
C ARG A 4 2.88 -14.00 -1.15
N LEU A 5 3.46 -12.84 -0.81
CA LEU A 5 4.91 -12.73 -0.88
C LEU A 5 5.47 -13.91 -0.08
N ASN A 6 6.09 -14.86 -0.74
CA ASN A 6 6.70 -15.98 -0.05
C ASN A 6 8.03 -15.53 0.54
N ASP A 7 8.51 -16.26 1.53
CA ASP A 7 9.76 -15.94 2.23
C ASP A 7 10.95 -15.78 1.27
N ALA A 8 10.94 -16.48 0.13
CA ALA A 8 11.96 -16.36 -0.90
C ALA A 8 11.97 -14.99 -1.61
N GLN A 9 10.81 -14.36 -1.81
CA GLN A 9 10.74 -13.00 -2.38
C GLN A 9 11.18 -11.94 -1.36
N ILE A 10 10.87 -12.18 -0.08
CA ILE A 10 11.34 -11.34 1.04
C ILE A 10 12.86 -11.46 1.16
N GLN A 11 13.40 -12.67 1.14
CA GLN A 11 14.85 -12.93 1.20
C GLN A 11 15.60 -12.39 -0.02
N TYR A 12 15.06 -12.54 -1.23
CA TYR A 12 15.67 -12.00 -2.44
C TYR A 12 15.77 -10.47 -2.42
N ARG A 13 14.82 -9.79 -1.80
CA ARG A 13 14.81 -8.33 -1.66
C ARG A 13 15.64 -7.84 -0.48
N ALA A 14 15.69 -8.59 0.61
CA ALA A 14 16.58 -8.31 1.74
C ALA A 14 18.06 -8.48 1.39
N ALA A 15 18.39 -9.39 0.48
CA ALA A 15 19.74 -9.61 -0.02
C ALA A 15 20.24 -8.53 -1.01
N ARG A 16 19.34 -7.74 -1.60
CA ARG A 16 19.72 -6.48 -2.26
C ARG A 16 19.93 -5.46 -1.14
N GLY A 17 21.15 -5.43 -0.62
CA GLY A 17 21.57 -4.47 0.39
C GLY A 17 21.14 -3.05 0.06
N SER A 18 21.21 -2.11 0.99
CA SER A 18 20.80 -0.69 1.01
C SER A 18 20.92 0.10 -0.31
N GLY A 19 20.65 -0.58 -1.42
CA GLY A 19 20.58 -0.08 -2.77
C GLY A 19 19.37 0.82 -2.98
N ASP A 20 19.40 1.58 -4.04
CA ASP A 20 18.40 2.56 -4.43
C ASP A 20 16.97 2.02 -4.30
N LYS A 21 16.15 2.76 -3.60
CA LYS A 21 14.70 2.48 -3.51
C LYS A 21 14.10 2.56 -4.89
N ARG A 22 13.26 1.59 -5.25
CA ARG A 22 12.65 1.50 -6.59
C ARG A 22 11.19 1.11 -6.49
N GLY A 23 10.40 1.59 -7.45
CA GLY A 23 9.03 1.18 -7.61
C GLY A 23 8.03 1.94 -6.76
N LEU A 24 6.80 1.51 -6.89
CA LEU A 24 5.60 2.14 -6.34
C LEU A 24 4.83 1.18 -5.45
N LEU A 25 4.35 1.69 -4.33
CA LEU A 25 3.32 1.04 -3.53
C LEU A 25 2.11 1.96 -3.42
N VAL A 26 0.93 1.43 -3.70
CA VAL A 26 -0.34 2.12 -3.49
C VAL A 26 -1.14 1.36 -2.44
N VAL A 27 -1.66 2.08 -1.45
CA VAL A 27 -2.64 1.56 -0.49
C VAL A 27 -4.02 2.00 -0.92
N SER A 28 -4.90 1.03 -1.21
CA SER A 28 -6.32 1.25 -1.49
C SER A 28 -7.14 0.47 -0.49
N SER A 29 -7.64 1.18 0.53
CA SER A 29 -8.31 0.59 1.69
C SER A 29 -9.82 0.41 1.51
N GLY A 30 -10.34 0.82 0.38
CA GLY A 30 -11.74 0.65 0.02
C GLY A 30 -12.19 -0.80 -0.06
N GLY A 31 -13.50 -1.02 -0.16
CA GLY A 31 -14.09 -2.34 -0.34
C GLY A 31 -13.91 -2.86 -1.77
N ILE A 32 -14.58 -3.99 -2.07
CA ILE A 32 -14.53 -4.63 -3.40
C ILE A 32 -14.97 -3.65 -4.50
N GLY A 33 -16.05 -2.88 -4.28
CA GLY A 33 -16.54 -1.88 -5.25
C GLY A 33 -15.50 -0.80 -5.54
N ASP A 34 -14.83 -0.29 -4.50
CA ASP A 34 -13.76 0.70 -4.65
C ASP A 34 -12.56 0.11 -5.40
N SER A 35 -12.23 -1.15 -5.16
CA SER A 35 -11.15 -1.86 -5.88
C SER A 35 -11.47 -2.01 -7.36
N ILE A 36 -12.74 -2.28 -7.72
CA ILE A 36 -13.19 -2.31 -9.12
C ILE A 36 -13.03 -0.94 -9.78
N LEU A 37 -13.48 0.12 -9.12
CA LEU A 37 -13.32 1.48 -9.63
C LEU A 37 -11.84 1.87 -9.73
N PHE A 38 -11.02 1.48 -8.76
CA PHE A 38 -9.60 1.78 -8.76
C PHE A 38 -8.86 1.06 -9.91
N SER A 39 -9.31 -0.12 -10.32
CA SER A 39 -8.71 -0.83 -11.46
C SER A 39 -8.75 -0.03 -12.77
N LEU A 40 -9.72 0.88 -12.92
CA LEU A 40 -9.82 1.78 -14.08
C LEU A 40 -8.77 2.91 -14.04
N MET A 41 -8.20 3.17 -12.87
CA MET A 41 -7.26 4.28 -12.66
C MET A 41 -5.82 3.83 -12.47
N ILE A 42 -5.59 2.55 -12.21
CA ILE A 42 -4.26 2.04 -11.81
C ILE A 42 -3.16 2.36 -12.83
N GLU A 43 -3.49 2.40 -14.12
CA GLU A 43 -2.54 2.72 -15.19
C GLU A 43 -1.90 4.11 -14.99
N ARG A 44 -2.65 5.09 -14.47
CA ARG A 44 -2.11 6.42 -14.16
C ARG A 44 -1.09 6.38 -13.04
N PHE A 45 -1.22 5.46 -12.10
CA PHE A 45 -0.26 5.27 -11.02
C PHE A 45 0.99 4.52 -11.51
N ILE A 46 0.81 3.56 -12.40
CA ILE A 46 1.91 2.80 -13.00
C ILE A 46 2.90 3.73 -13.73
N THR A 47 2.41 4.78 -14.39
CA THR A 47 3.27 5.74 -15.11
C THR A 47 4.17 6.60 -14.21
N LEU A 48 3.99 6.56 -12.89
CA LEU A 48 4.85 7.27 -11.93
C LEU A 48 6.23 6.65 -11.76
N VAL A 49 6.43 5.44 -12.26
CA VAL A 49 7.69 4.69 -12.15
C VAL A 49 8.07 4.08 -13.50
N GLY A 50 9.34 3.72 -13.65
CA GLY A 50 9.86 3.13 -14.89
C GLY A 50 9.20 1.79 -15.24
N ASP A 51 9.31 1.36 -16.50
CA ASP A 51 8.66 0.14 -16.99
C ASP A 51 9.13 -1.13 -16.26
N ASP A 52 10.37 -1.17 -15.84
CA ASP A 52 10.96 -2.29 -15.09
C ASP A 52 10.80 -2.18 -13.57
N ASP A 53 10.20 -1.10 -13.09
CA ASP A 53 10.04 -0.89 -11.66
C ASP A 53 8.84 -1.68 -11.10
N PRO A 54 8.96 -2.28 -9.92
CA PRO A 54 7.88 -3.03 -9.31
C PRO A 54 6.74 -2.10 -8.89
N VAL A 55 5.51 -2.53 -9.18
CA VAL A 55 4.28 -1.87 -8.71
C VAL A 55 3.53 -2.81 -7.78
N THR A 56 3.23 -2.34 -6.59
CA THR A 56 2.49 -3.11 -5.58
C THR A 56 1.24 -2.35 -5.17
N LEU A 57 0.12 -3.04 -5.16
CA LEU A 57 -1.16 -2.53 -4.67
C LEU A 57 -1.59 -3.31 -3.43
N VAL A 58 -1.74 -2.60 -2.33
CA VAL A 58 -2.28 -3.14 -1.08
C VAL A 58 -3.78 -2.92 -1.06
N VAL A 59 -4.54 -4.01 -0.92
CA VAL A 59 -6.00 -4.00 -0.87
C VAL A 59 -6.49 -4.78 0.35
N ARG A 60 -7.77 -4.67 0.66
CA ARG A 60 -8.39 -5.58 1.63
C ARG A 60 -8.33 -7.02 1.12
N SER A 61 -8.17 -7.97 2.03
CA SER A 61 -8.09 -9.40 1.67
C SER A 61 -9.27 -9.87 0.84
N GLU A 62 -10.48 -9.38 1.13
CA GLU A 62 -11.69 -9.71 0.39
C GLU A 62 -11.70 -9.17 -1.05
N SER A 63 -10.92 -8.13 -1.32
CA SER A 63 -10.78 -7.56 -2.67
C SER A 63 -9.82 -8.34 -3.57
N LEU A 64 -9.08 -9.32 -3.05
CA LEU A 64 -8.22 -10.17 -3.89
C LEU A 64 -9.02 -10.95 -4.95
N GLY A 65 -10.30 -11.23 -4.71
CA GLY A 65 -11.18 -11.91 -5.65
C GLY A 65 -11.38 -11.16 -6.98
N VAL A 66 -11.19 -9.84 -7.00
CA VAL A 66 -11.27 -9.01 -8.21
C VAL A 66 -9.90 -8.66 -8.78
N GLY A 67 -8.85 -9.32 -8.32
CA GLY A 67 -7.46 -9.07 -8.73
C GLY A 67 -7.20 -9.26 -10.24
N PHE A 68 -8.03 -10.03 -10.93
CA PHE A 68 -7.96 -10.22 -12.38
C PHE A 68 -8.23 -8.94 -13.20
N LEU A 69 -8.80 -7.91 -12.55
CA LEU A 69 -9.04 -6.60 -13.19
C LEU A 69 -7.78 -5.74 -13.27
N PHE A 70 -6.73 -6.09 -12.53
CA PHE A 70 -5.48 -5.33 -12.53
C PHE A 70 -4.48 -5.90 -13.53
N PRO A 71 -3.66 -5.04 -14.17
CA PRO A 71 -2.60 -5.50 -15.05
C PRO A 71 -1.67 -6.51 -14.37
N SER A 72 -1.14 -7.46 -15.14
CA SER A 72 -0.23 -8.51 -14.62
C SER A 72 1.05 -7.96 -13.99
N ARG A 73 1.43 -6.72 -14.34
CA ARG A 73 2.55 -5.99 -13.74
C ARG A 73 2.31 -5.61 -12.29
N VAL A 74 1.04 -5.52 -11.85
CA VAL A 74 0.69 -5.09 -10.49
C VAL A 74 0.71 -6.30 -9.55
N ASN A 75 1.56 -6.25 -8.54
CA ASN A 75 1.59 -7.22 -7.46
C ASN A 75 0.53 -6.84 -6.42
N LEU A 76 -0.42 -7.75 -6.14
CA LEU A 76 -1.45 -7.53 -5.14
C LEU A 76 -1.04 -8.09 -3.78
N ILE A 77 -1.22 -7.30 -2.73
CA ILE A 77 -1.09 -7.71 -1.33
C ILE A 77 -2.46 -7.53 -0.66
N GLY A 78 -3.05 -8.62 -0.21
CA GLY A 78 -4.28 -8.59 0.58
C GLY A 78 -3.98 -8.48 2.07
N VAL A 79 -4.56 -7.49 2.74
CA VAL A 79 -4.44 -7.27 4.18
C VAL A 79 -5.80 -7.42 4.83
N ASP A 80 -5.88 -8.21 5.91
CA ASP A 80 -7.05 -8.24 6.79
C ASP A 80 -7.02 -6.99 7.69
N TYR A 81 -7.81 -5.98 7.35
CA TYR A 81 -7.83 -4.70 8.06
C TYR A 81 -8.38 -4.79 9.47
N ARG A 82 -9.31 -5.71 9.73
CA ARG A 82 -9.83 -5.93 11.08
C ARG A 82 -8.73 -6.49 11.97
N ARG A 83 -8.00 -7.47 11.45
CA ARG A 83 -6.86 -8.06 12.14
C ARG A 83 -5.72 -7.06 12.28
N PHE A 84 -5.42 -6.27 11.26
CA PHE A 84 -4.40 -5.22 11.31
C PHE A 84 -4.63 -4.21 12.44
N ILE A 85 -5.91 -3.88 12.73
CA ILE A 85 -6.26 -2.96 13.82
C ILE A 85 -6.17 -3.62 15.19
N ARG A 86 -6.50 -4.91 15.31
CA ARG A 86 -6.69 -5.59 16.59
C ARG A 86 -5.52 -6.48 17.02
N ASP A 87 -4.75 -6.98 16.08
CA ASP A 87 -3.65 -7.91 16.32
C ASP A 87 -2.32 -7.20 16.07
N GLY A 88 -1.63 -6.85 17.15
CA GLY A 88 -0.34 -6.15 17.08
C GLY A 88 0.78 -7.01 16.44
N ALA A 89 0.73 -8.33 16.55
CA ALA A 89 1.70 -9.21 15.91
C ALA A 89 1.51 -9.21 14.39
N TYR A 90 0.26 -9.37 13.94
CA TYR A 90 -0.08 -9.28 12.52
C TYR A 90 0.26 -7.90 11.93
N LYS A 91 -0.05 -6.81 12.66
CA LYS A 91 0.30 -5.45 12.25
C LYS A 91 1.81 -5.31 12.03
N ARG A 92 2.63 -5.79 12.98
CA ARG A 92 4.09 -5.75 12.83
C ARG A 92 4.58 -6.57 11.65
N GLN A 93 4.01 -7.75 11.43
CA GLN A 93 4.34 -8.60 10.28
C GLN A 93 4.06 -7.86 8.96
N VAL A 94 2.84 -7.33 8.77
CA VAL A 94 2.48 -6.57 7.57
C VAL A 94 3.41 -5.37 7.38
N CYS A 95 3.68 -4.59 8.43
CA CYS A 95 4.59 -3.45 8.34
C CYS A 95 6.01 -3.87 7.93
N ALA A 96 6.51 -5.00 8.42
CA ALA A 96 7.81 -5.53 8.03
C ALA A 96 7.83 -5.97 6.56
N GLU A 97 6.78 -6.64 6.09
CA GLU A 97 6.62 -7.02 4.68
C GLU A 97 6.61 -5.79 3.76
N LEU A 98 5.84 -4.75 4.11
CA LEU A 98 5.78 -3.51 3.34
C LEU A 98 7.14 -2.80 3.30
N ARG A 99 7.87 -2.79 4.41
CA ARG A 99 9.21 -2.20 4.47
C ARG A 99 10.22 -2.96 3.60
N ALA A 100 10.12 -4.28 3.56
CA ALA A 100 11.00 -5.13 2.76
C ALA A 100 10.84 -4.91 1.24
N LEU A 101 9.74 -4.30 0.80
CA LEU A 101 9.54 -3.94 -0.61
C LEU A 101 10.51 -2.86 -1.11
N ASN A 102 11.08 -2.07 -0.20
CA ASN A 102 12.07 -1.02 -0.49
C ASN A 102 11.63 -0.07 -1.62
N VAL A 103 10.39 0.39 -1.57
CA VAL A 103 9.82 1.23 -2.63
C VAL A 103 10.31 2.67 -2.59
N GLN A 104 10.37 3.31 -3.75
CA GLN A 104 10.71 4.72 -3.90
C GLN A 104 9.52 5.60 -3.53
N ILE A 105 8.33 5.23 -4.01
CA ILE A 105 7.10 6.01 -3.86
C ILE A 105 6.06 5.18 -3.13
N ALA A 106 5.39 5.77 -2.15
CA ALA A 106 4.22 5.16 -1.49
C ALA A 106 3.05 6.13 -1.49
N ILE A 107 1.86 5.66 -1.86
CA ILE A 107 0.66 6.50 -2.02
C ILE A 107 -0.52 5.89 -1.26
N SER A 108 -1.24 6.72 -0.49
CA SER A 108 -2.59 6.39 -0.03
C SER A 108 -3.60 6.97 -1.00
N SER A 109 -4.39 6.12 -1.66
CA SER A 109 -5.30 6.51 -2.74
C SER A 109 -6.73 6.78 -2.31
N ASP A 110 -7.04 6.67 -1.02
CA ASP A 110 -8.40 6.78 -0.53
C ASP A 110 -8.74 8.14 0.07
N HIS A 111 -9.90 8.69 -0.32
CA HIS A 111 -10.46 9.89 0.30
C HIS A 111 -10.93 9.66 1.75
N LEU A 112 -11.38 8.45 2.06
CA LEU A 112 -11.77 8.03 3.41
C LEU A 112 -10.59 7.37 4.14
N ARG A 113 -9.41 7.97 4.01
CA ARG A 113 -8.18 7.49 4.61
C ARG A 113 -8.33 7.27 6.12
N LEU A 114 -8.00 6.07 6.56
CA LEU A 114 -7.96 5.69 7.98
C LEU A 114 -6.55 5.91 8.53
N PRO A 115 -6.33 6.87 9.44
CA PRO A 115 -4.98 7.20 9.92
C PRO A 115 -4.29 6.01 10.61
N THR A 116 -5.05 5.12 11.25
CA THR A 116 -4.53 3.94 11.95
C THR A 116 -4.21 2.76 11.03
N VAL A 117 -4.60 2.83 9.77
CA VAL A 117 -4.43 1.78 8.76
C VAL A 117 -3.61 2.31 7.60
N ASP A 118 -4.18 3.21 6.80
CA ASP A 118 -3.58 3.69 5.55
C ASP A 118 -2.27 4.43 5.79
N ASP A 119 -2.29 5.41 6.71
CA ASP A 119 -1.10 6.19 7.02
C ASP A 119 -0.01 5.31 7.63
N VAL A 120 -0.39 4.38 8.51
CA VAL A 120 0.58 3.45 9.12
C VAL A 120 1.23 2.55 8.07
N MET A 121 0.45 2.05 7.09
CA MET A 121 1.01 1.21 6.01
C MET A 121 1.95 2.02 5.11
N VAL A 122 1.55 3.23 4.69
CA VAL A 122 2.41 4.12 3.89
C VAL A 122 3.70 4.44 4.64
N MET A 123 3.63 4.79 5.92
CA MET A 123 4.81 5.08 6.74
C MET A 123 5.70 3.86 6.93
N ALA A 124 5.11 2.67 7.10
CA ALA A 124 5.86 1.42 7.28
C ALA A 124 6.76 1.09 6.10
N THR A 125 6.42 1.51 4.87
CA THR A 125 7.27 1.29 3.69
C THR A 125 8.65 1.94 3.81
N GLY A 126 8.76 3.04 4.55
CA GLY A 126 9.97 3.87 4.58
C GLY A 126 10.30 4.48 3.20
N ALA A 127 9.31 4.62 2.30
CA ALA A 127 9.49 5.21 0.97
C ALA A 127 10.14 6.60 1.05
N ALA A 128 10.91 6.97 0.01
CA ALA A 128 11.54 8.28 -0.05
C ALA A 128 10.52 9.39 -0.27
N GLN A 129 9.49 9.08 -1.07
CA GLN A 129 8.38 10.00 -1.36
C GLN A 129 7.07 9.35 -0.92
N LYS A 130 6.26 10.12 -0.21
CA LYS A 130 4.98 9.64 0.32
C LYS A 130 3.89 10.65 -0.03
N PHE A 131 2.84 10.15 -0.65
CA PHE A 131 1.70 10.97 -1.07
C PHE A 131 0.40 10.40 -0.52
N ALA A 132 -0.57 11.28 -0.34
CA ALA A 132 -1.93 10.89 -0.03
C ALA A 132 -2.92 11.81 -0.73
N LEU A 133 -4.06 11.28 -1.10
CA LEU A 133 -5.18 12.12 -1.48
C LEU A 133 -5.63 12.94 -0.27
N ARG A 134 -6.04 14.19 -0.52
CA ARG A 134 -6.61 15.02 0.53
C ARG A 134 -7.81 14.31 1.15
N PRO A 135 -7.80 14.04 2.46
CA PRO A 135 -8.88 13.28 3.06
C PRO A 135 -10.17 14.08 3.06
N ARG A 136 -11.29 13.37 2.91
CA ARG A 136 -12.60 13.94 3.19
C ARG A 136 -12.67 14.30 4.68
N THR A 137 -13.37 15.39 5.01
CA THR A 137 -13.68 15.74 6.39
C THR A 137 -14.37 14.58 7.11
N TRP A 138 -13.76 14.15 8.20
CA TRP A 138 -14.25 13.04 9.01
C TRP A 138 -14.01 13.36 10.50
N PRO A 139 -14.95 13.99 11.21
CA PRO A 139 -14.71 14.56 12.54
C PRO A 139 -14.02 13.63 13.52
N LYS A 140 -14.31 12.32 13.45
CA LYS A 140 -13.69 11.30 14.28
C LYS A 140 -12.17 11.17 14.06
N HIS A 141 -11.68 11.48 12.88
CA HIS A 141 -10.30 11.26 12.47
C HIS A 141 -9.55 12.54 12.10
N ASP A 142 -10.24 13.68 12.01
CA ASP A 142 -9.67 14.94 11.52
C ASP A 142 -8.40 15.35 12.28
N ARG A 143 -8.39 15.17 13.61
CA ARG A 143 -7.21 15.50 14.42
C ARG A 143 -6.00 14.64 14.07
N ALA A 144 -6.20 13.33 13.95
CA ALA A 144 -5.13 12.40 13.61
C ALA A 144 -4.64 12.63 12.17
N LEU A 145 -5.56 12.84 11.23
CA LEU A 145 -5.24 13.13 9.83
C LEU A 145 -4.43 14.42 9.69
N ALA A 146 -4.79 15.47 10.42
CA ALA A 146 -4.03 16.73 10.43
C ALA A 146 -2.62 16.55 11.00
N GLN A 147 -2.46 15.74 12.06
CA GLN A 147 -1.14 15.42 12.61
C GLN A 147 -0.28 14.60 11.64
N HIS A 148 -0.90 13.72 10.86
CA HIS A 148 -0.20 12.86 9.90
C HIS A 148 0.12 13.57 8.58
N GLU A 149 -0.45 14.74 8.33
CA GLU A 149 -0.20 15.51 7.09
C GLU A 149 1.30 15.80 6.91
N ALA A 150 2.01 16.06 8.00
CA ALA A 150 3.46 16.27 7.99
C ALA A 150 4.29 15.01 7.61
N TRP A 151 3.67 13.82 7.54
CA TRP A 151 4.34 12.58 7.13
C TRP A 151 4.46 12.43 5.62
N TYR A 152 3.73 13.23 4.87
CA TYR A 152 3.68 13.21 3.41
C TYR A 152 4.58 14.28 2.80
N THR A 153 5.00 14.03 1.58
CA THR A 153 5.89 14.93 0.81
C THR A 153 5.14 16.09 0.24
#